data_004ea2788e3a3543339f61f48198f472
#
_entry.id   004ea2788e3a3543339f61f48198f472
#
_cell.length_a   1.000
_cell.length_b   1.000
_cell.length_c   1.000
_cell.angle_alpha   90.00
_cell.angle_beta   90.00
_cell.angle_gamma   90.00
#
_symmetry.space_group_name_H-M   'P 1'
#
loop_
_entity.id
_entity.type
_entity.pdbx_description
1 polymer ?
#
loop_
_entity_poly.entity_id
_entity_poly.type
_entity_poly.pdbx_seq_one_letter_code
_entity_poly.pdbx_strand_id
1 'polypeptide(L)'
;MTDRPRVDVHTTTISSSADDVYSRLESVGQWSRMFEPTIHSTELAREGNKQTIQLWAIANGEPKSWVSERHLDPVARTIRFAQTVTAPPVAEMSGEWEVLPLTEDSCSVRLTHTYRAEDDSEEALAWIAKAVDTNSTKELAALKTALEREADSELSAFTFADSVETTADPVLLFSFLDRGELWSGRLDHVAEAEMKEFSDGLQLLRMRTRTPDGDSHVTESYRVSQSPARLLYKQVTLPALLELHTGEWTISPSGESWKVTSKHTVAINPEAVQKVLGPDATVADAKEVARRNLGNNSLRTLEAAVRWADAAAPQR
;
A
#
# COMPACT_ATOMS: atom_id res chain seq x y z
N MET A 1 -10.52 37.82 -5.48
CA MET A 1 -9.89 36.51 -5.42
C MET A 1 -9.22 36.40 -4.07
N THR A 2 -9.67 35.48 -3.21
CA THR A 2 -9.18 35.39 -1.83
C THR A 2 -7.88 34.60 -1.84
N ASP A 3 -6.77 35.32 -1.72
CA ASP A 3 -5.39 34.78 -1.58
C ASP A 3 -5.19 34.05 -0.22
N ARG A 4 -6.23 33.37 0.26
CA ARG A 4 -6.18 32.65 1.54
C ARG A 4 -6.24 31.16 1.29
N PRO A 5 -5.31 30.38 1.88
CA PRO A 5 -5.36 28.93 1.84
C PRO A 5 -6.65 28.43 2.49
N ARG A 6 -7.18 27.35 1.96
CA ARG A 6 -8.30 26.64 2.57
C ARG A 6 -7.80 25.74 3.71
N VAL A 7 -8.60 25.64 4.77
CA VAL A 7 -8.31 24.82 5.94
C VAL A 7 -9.48 23.89 6.21
N ASP A 8 -9.21 22.58 6.29
CA ASP A 8 -10.19 21.58 6.68
C ASP A 8 -9.66 20.80 7.89
N VAL A 9 -10.57 20.45 8.82
CA VAL A 9 -10.25 19.78 10.07
C VAL A 9 -11.14 18.56 10.24
N HIS A 10 -10.52 17.41 10.53
CA HIS A 10 -11.20 16.16 10.80
C HIS A 10 -10.77 15.63 12.17
N THR A 11 -11.70 15.01 12.92
CA THR A 11 -11.43 14.50 14.26
C THR A 11 -12.08 13.14 14.47
N THR A 12 -11.44 12.31 15.30
CA THR A 12 -12.02 11.05 15.79
C THR A 12 -11.56 10.77 17.23
N THR A 13 -12.30 9.93 17.94
CA THR A 13 -11.88 9.38 19.23
C THR A 13 -11.52 7.92 19.06
N ILE A 14 -10.38 7.50 19.63
CA ILE A 14 -9.82 6.15 19.53
C ILE A 14 -9.66 5.58 20.94
N SER A 15 -10.09 4.33 21.13
CA SER A 15 -9.89 3.55 22.35
C SER A 15 -8.49 2.91 22.35
N SER A 16 -7.47 3.75 22.48
CA SER A 16 -6.06 3.38 22.56
C SER A 16 -5.29 4.52 23.20
N SER A 17 -4.12 4.23 23.79
CA SER A 17 -3.28 5.26 24.38
C SER A 17 -2.81 6.29 23.36
N ALA A 18 -2.62 7.53 23.76
CA ALA A 18 -2.14 8.57 22.87
C ALA A 18 -0.72 8.26 22.32
N ASP A 19 0.10 7.54 23.10
CA ASP A 19 1.45 7.16 22.68
C ASP A 19 1.43 6.08 21.59
N ASP A 20 0.54 5.09 21.69
CA ASP A 20 0.37 4.06 20.65
C ASP A 20 -0.13 4.68 19.33
N VAL A 21 -1.12 5.56 19.42
CA VAL A 21 -1.64 6.27 18.26
C VAL A 21 -0.56 7.13 17.59
N TYR A 22 0.21 7.90 18.39
CA TYR A 22 1.31 8.71 17.87
C TYR A 22 2.38 7.86 17.18
N SER A 23 2.78 6.75 17.80
CA SER A 23 3.76 5.81 17.24
C SER A 23 3.32 5.24 15.88
N ARG A 24 2.02 4.96 15.71
CA ARG A 24 1.45 4.51 14.43
C ARG A 24 1.51 5.58 13.34
N LEU A 25 1.23 6.82 13.70
CA LEU A 25 1.32 7.95 12.78
C LEU A 25 2.76 8.30 12.41
N GLU A 26 3.70 8.10 13.33
CA GLU A 26 5.13 8.28 13.07
C GLU A 26 5.67 7.25 12.07
N SER A 27 5.26 5.97 12.21
CA SER A 27 5.77 4.82 11.45
C SER A 27 5.15 4.70 10.06
N VAL A 28 5.57 5.53 9.11
CA VAL A 28 4.97 5.59 7.76
C VAL A 28 5.03 4.26 6.98
N GLY A 29 6.01 3.41 7.23
CA GLY A 29 6.13 2.12 6.55
C GLY A 29 4.94 1.15 6.75
N GLN A 30 4.05 1.46 7.70
CA GLN A 30 2.83 0.68 7.97
C GLN A 30 1.58 1.26 7.28
N TRP A 31 1.64 2.48 6.75
CA TRP A 31 0.48 3.21 6.27
C TRP A 31 -0.28 2.53 5.13
N SER A 32 0.42 1.86 4.21
CA SER A 32 -0.24 1.10 3.13
C SER A 32 -1.10 -0.06 3.65
N ARG A 33 -0.83 -0.55 4.86
CA ARG A 33 -1.59 -1.63 5.51
C ARG A 33 -2.73 -1.08 6.35
N MET A 34 -2.59 0.13 6.85
CA MET A 34 -3.52 0.79 7.74
C MET A 34 -4.48 1.70 7.00
N PHE A 35 -3.98 2.58 6.12
CA PHE A 35 -4.80 3.55 5.40
C PHE A 35 -5.25 3.02 4.04
N GLU A 36 -6.56 2.92 3.84
CA GLU A 36 -7.13 2.43 2.57
C GLU A 36 -6.65 3.24 1.36
N PRO A 37 -6.62 4.60 1.39
CA PRO A 37 -6.17 5.39 0.24
C PRO A 37 -4.67 5.26 -0.04
N THR A 38 -3.85 4.91 0.96
CA THR A 38 -2.40 4.84 0.79
C THR A 38 -1.99 3.58 0.04
N ILE A 39 -1.44 3.74 -1.16
CA ILE A 39 -0.88 2.66 -1.97
C ILE A 39 0.44 2.20 -1.36
N HIS A 40 1.35 3.15 -1.15
CA HIS A 40 2.64 2.95 -0.52
C HIS A 40 3.14 4.23 0.14
N SER A 41 3.99 4.08 1.15
CA SER A 41 4.71 5.19 1.78
C SER A 41 6.10 4.73 2.21
N THR A 42 7.06 5.61 2.08
CA THR A 42 8.45 5.33 2.45
C THR A 42 9.12 6.55 3.06
N GLU A 43 9.97 6.31 4.05
CA GLU A 43 10.87 7.32 4.58
C GLU A 43 12.07 7.44 3.64
N LEU A 44 12.30 8.64 3.12
CA LEU A 44 13.45 8.97 2.26
C LEU A 44 14.66 9.40 3.06
N ALA A 45 14.42 10.17 4.15
CA ALA A 45 15.46 10.67 5.04
C ALA A 45 14.91 10.97 6.43
N ARG A 46 15.78 10.90 7.44
CA ARG A 46 15.48 11.29 8.81
C ARG A 46 16.67 11.97 9.47
N GLU A 47 16.46 13.15 10.04
CA GLU A 47 17.42 13.91 10.82
C GLU A 47 16.77 14.38 12.13
N GLY A 48 17.02 13.65 13.20
CA GLY A 48 16.36 13.91 14.49
C GLY A 48 14.85 13.80 14.38
N ASN A 49 14.17 14.92 14.65
CA ASN A 49 12.70 15.02 14.57
C ASN A 49 12.18 15.41 13.18
N LYS A 50 13.05 15.63 12.22
CA LYS A 50 12.69 15.92 10.83
C LYS A 50 12.73 14.64 10.02
N GLN A 51 11.63 14.36 9.28
CA GLN A 51 11.45 13.17 8.46
C GLN A 51 10.97 13.60 7.07
N THR A 52 11.64 13.13 6.03
CA THR A 52 11.18 13.28 4.65
C THR A 52 10.57 11.97 4.18
N ILE A 53 9.35 12.02 3.68
CA ILE A 53 8.62 10.84 3.23
C ILE A 53 8.11 11.02 1.81
N GLN A 54 7.98 9.93 1.08
CA GLN A 54 7.24 9.88 -0.17
C GLN A 54 5.99 9.02 0.01
N LEU A 55 4.88 9.52 -0.53
CA LEU A 55 3.59 8.84 -0.52
C LEU A 55 3.09 8.62 -1.94
N TRP A 56 2.41 7.50 -2.10
CA TRP A 56 1.56 7.17 -3.24
C TRP A 56 0.18 6.85 -2.70
N ALA A 57 -0.84 7.59 -3.10
CA ALA A 57 -2.19 7.40 -2.62
C ALA A 57 -3.24 7.70 -3.69
N ILE A 58 -4.45 7.21 -3.46
CA ILE A 58 -5.61 7.44 -4.30
C ILE A 58 -6.30 8.73 -3.83
N ALA A 59 -6.43 9.70 -4.73
CA ALA A 59 -7.17 10.93 -4.51
C ALA A 59 -8.30 11.03 -5.55
N ASN A 60 -9.55 11.03 -5.11
CA ASN A 60 -10.74 11.02 -5.99
C ASN A 60 -10.73 9.93 -7.07
N GLY A 61 -10.22 8.73 -6.75
CA GLY A 61 -10.11 7.60 -7.68
C GLY A 61 -8.87 7.64 -8.59
N GLU A 62 -8.03 8.68 -8.50
CA GLU A 62 -6.79 8.79 -9.25
C GLU A 62 -5.58 8.55 -8.34
N PRO A 63 -4.61 7.71 -8.75
CA PRO A 63 -3.38 7.56 -8.01
C PRO A 63 -2.48 8.78 -8.23
N LYS A 64 -1.94 9.29 -7.13
CA LYS A 64 -1.03 10.45 -7.08
C LYS A 64 0.19 10.11 -6.23
N SER A 65 1.29 10.82 -6.44
CA SER A 65 2.49 10.74 -5.61
C SER A 65 2.97 12.13 -5.24
N TRP A 66 3.45 12.27 -4.00
CA TRP A 66 4.04 13.50 -3.49
C TRP A 66 5.12 13.22 -2.45
N VAL A 67 5.94 14.21 -2.19
CA VAL A 67 6.95 14.19 -1.12
C VAL A 67 6.56 15.17 -0.06
N SER A 68 6.63 14.75 1.21
CA SER A 68 6.35 15.60 2.37
C SER A 68 7.53 15.62 3.33
N GLU A 69 7.81 16.78 3.86
CA GLU A 69 8.64 16.96 5.05
C GLU A 69 7.74 16.95 6.27
N ARG A 70 8.13 16.18 7.30
CA ARG A 70 7.41 16.04 8.55
C ARG A 70 8.28 16.50 9.70
N HIS A 71 7.67 17.19 10.67
CA HIS A 71 8.30 17.56 11.92
C HIS A 71 7.59 16.86 13.07
N LEU A 72 8.32 15.98 13.73
CA LEU A 72 7.81 15.10 14.77
C LEU A 72 8.03 15.75 16.15
N ASP A 73 6.99 15.83 16.96
CA ASP A 73 7.09 16.23 18.35
C ASP A 73 6.46 15.14 19.25
N PRO A 74 7.27 14.17 19.73
CA PRO A 74 6.76 13.07 20.54
C PRO A 74 6.27 13.52 21.94
N VAL A 75 6.73 14.67 22.43
CA VAL A 75 6.30 15.19 23.74
C VAL A 75 4.92 15.84 23.62
N ALA A 76 4.73 16.68 22.62
CA ALA A 76 3.43 17.27 22.31
C ALA A 76 2.48 16.30 21.59
N ARG A 77 2.98 15.16 21.08
CA ARG A 77 2.27 14.21 20.21
C ARG A 77 1.67 14.88 19.00
N THR A 78 2.47 15.74 18.34
CA THR A 78 2.09 16.39 17.09
C THR A 78 3.05 16.01 15.97
N ILE A 79 2.52 15.95 14.75
CA ILE A 79 3.29 15.72 13.54
C ILE A 79 2.85 16.76 12.51
N ARG A 80 3.65 17.80 12.32
CA ARG A 80 3.42 18.78 11.26
C ARG A 80 3.99 18.26 9.97
N PHE A 81 3.29 18.50 8.88
CA PHE A 81 3.75 18.10 7.55
C PHE A 81 3.54 19.20 6.53
N ALA A 82 4.40 19.25 5.53
CA ALA A 82 4.24 20.06 4.33
C ALA A 82 4.74 19.29 3.11
N GLN A 83 3.98 19.34 2.02
CA GLN A 83 4.44 18.78 0.76
C GLN A 83 5.55 19.66 0.18
N THR A 84 6.69 19.05 -0.13
CA THR A 84 7.84 19.72 -0.78
C THR A 84 7.86 19.45 -2.28
N VAL A 85 7.25 18.34 -2.71
CA VAL A 85 6.91 18.04 -4.09
C VAL A 85 5.43 17.69 -4.13
N THR A 86 4.63 18.51 -4.78
CA THR A 86 3.17 18.38 -4.91
C THR A 86 2.81 17.58 -6.16
N ALA A 87 1.54 17.20 -6.25
CA ALA A 87 0.95 16.63 -7.47
C ALA A 87 -0.24 17.51 -7.91
N PRO A 88 -0.34 17.87 -9.19
CA PRO A 88 -1.48 18.65 -9.68
C PRO A 88 -2.84 18.01 -9.32
N PRO A 89 -3.84 18.85 -8.93
CA PRO A 89 -3.86 20.32 -9.02
C PRO A 89 -3.38 21.04 -7.74
N VAL A 90 -2.66 20.37 -6.83
CA VAL A 90 -2.20 20.96 -5.57
C VAL A 90 -0.95 21.82 -5.79
N ALA A 91 -1.04 23.10 -5.48
CA ALA A 91 0.13 24.00 -5.43
C ALA A 91 0.86 23.91 -4.09
N GLU A 92 0.10 23.94 -2.99
CA GLU A 92 0.61 23.85 -1.63
C GLU A 92 -0.30 22.96 -0.79
N MET A 93 0.31 22.12 0.04
CA MET A 93 -0.40 21.30 1.02
C MET A 93 0.47 21.17 2.26
N SER A 94 -0.13 21.51 3.39
CA SER A 94 0.46 21.32 4.71
C SER A 94 -0.61 20.91 5.70
N GLY A 95 -0.20 20.50 6.90
CA GLY A 95 -1.16 20.14 7.94
C GLY A 95 -0.48 19.65 9.20
N GLU A 96 -1.31 19.15 10.10
CA GLU A 96 -0.88 18.66 11.40
C GLU A 96 -1.77 17.51 11.86
N TRP A 97 -1.12 16.47 12.34
CA TRP A 97 -1.71 15.45 13.20
C TRP A 97 -1.49 15.87 14.65
N GLU A 98 -2.53 15.87 15.44
CA GLU A 98 -2.49 16.15 16.87
C GLU A 98 -3.20 15.02 17.62
N VAL A 99 -2.51 14.42 18.59
CA VAL A 99 -3.05 13.31 19.41
C VAL A 99 -3.17 13.79 20.85
N LEU A 100 -4.41 13.99 21.30
CA LEU A 100 -4.75 14.54 22.61
C LEU A 100 -5.22 13.43 23.55
N PRO A 101 -4.51 13.11 24.64
CA PRO A 101 -4.96 12.11 25.59
C PRO A 101 -6.27 12.56 26.26
N LEU A 102 -7.24 11.65 26.37
CA LEU A 102 -8.49 11.84 27.11
C LEU A 102 -8.45 11.05 28.41
N THR A 103 -7.97 9.80 28.36
CA THR A 103 -7.70 8.92 29.49
C THR A 103 -6.39 8.16 29.23
N GLU A 104 -6.00 7.22 30.09
CA GLU A 104 -4.85 6.33 29.83
C GLU A 104 -5.06 5.47 28.59
N ASP A 105 -6.31 5.03 28.34
CA ASP A 105 -6.67 4.10 27.27
C ASP A 105 -7.49 4.74 26.13
N SER A 106 -7.54 6.06 26.06
CA SER A 106 -8.27 6.76 25.00
C SER A 106 -7.69 8.13 24.65
N CYS A 107 -7.81 8.50 23.38
CA CYS A 107 -7.35 9.80 22.89
C CYS A 107 -8.29 10.36 21.81
N SER A 108 -8.18 11.68 21.60
CA SER A 108 -8.74 12.37 20.43
C SER A 108 -7.65 12.63 19.41
N VAL A 109 -7.91 12.27 18.16
CA VAL A 109 -7.00 12.55 17.04
C VAL A 109 -7.62 13.65 16.18
N ARG A 110 -6.84 14.70 15.92
CA ARG A 110 -7.18 15.79 15.01
C ARG A 110 -6.23 15.79 13.85
N LEU A 111 -6.77 15.83 12.62
CA LEU A 111 -6.03 16.00 11.39
C LEU A 111 -6.46 17.30 10.72
N THR A 112 -5.54 18.23 10.57
CA THR A 112 -5.74 19.51 9.91
C THR A 112 -5.01 19.51 8.57
N HIS A 113 -5.68 19.96 7.51
CA HIS A 113 -5.08 20.23 6.21
C HIS A 113 -5.24 21.71 5.84
N THR A 114 -4.17 22.28 5.30
CA THR A 114 -4.14 23.64 4.73
C THR A 114 -3.60 23.55 3.31
N TYR A 115 -4.34 24.05 2.32
CA TYR A 115 -3.98 23.83 0.92
C TYR A 115 -4.37 24.97 -0.02
N ARG A 116 -3.70 25.00 -1.18
CA ARG A 116 -3.97 25.87 -2.32
C ARG A 116 -3.95 25.06 -3.62
N ALA A 117 -4.69 25.51 -4.61
CA ALA A 117 -4.64 24.97 -5.96
C ALA A 117 -3.62 25.74 -6.84
N GLU A 118 -3.08 25.10 -7.88
CA GLU A 118 -2.07 25.69 -8.78
C GLU A 118 -2.60 26.95 -9.50
N ASP A 119 -3.87 26.96 -9.87
CA ASP A 119 -4.53 28.04 -10.59
C ASP A 119 -5.52 28.85 -9.74
N ASP A 120 -5.61 28.54 -8.44
CA ASP A 120 -6.58 29.07 -7.49
C ASP A 120 -8.05 29.01 -8.00
N SER A 121 -8.33 28.09 -8.95
CA SER A 121 -9.68 27.88 -9.47
C SER A 121 -10.60 27.23 -8.45
N GLU A 122 -11.89 27.60 -8.46
CA GLU A 122 -12.88 26.98 -7.58
C GLU A 122 -13.04 25.48 -7.87
N GLU A 123 -12.88 25.07 -9.13
CA GLU A 123 -12.96 23.66 -9.52
C GLU A 123 -11.81 22.84 -8.93
N ALA A 124 -10.57 23.32 -9.06
CA ALA A 124 -9.40 22.67 -8.48
C ALA A 124 -9.46 22.64 -6.94
N LEU A 125 -9.88 23.74 -6.31
CA LEU A 125 -10.08 23.79 -4.86
C LEU A 125 -11.17 22.82 -4.39
N ALA A 126 -12.28 22.71 -5.13
CA ALA A 126 -13.34 21.74 -4.82
C ALA A 126 -12.86 20.28 -4.99
N TRP A 127 -12.04 20.01 -6.01
CA TRP A 127 -11.43 18.70 -6.22
C TRP A 127 -10.49 18.31 -5.05
N ILE A 128 -9.63 19.25 -4.63
CA ILE A 128 -8.72 19.03 -3.49
C ILE A 128 -9.51 18.83 -2.20
N ALA A 129 -10.51 19.69 -1.93
CA ALA A 129 -11.37 19.59 -0.75
C ALA A 129 -12.06 18.22 -0.65
N LYS A 130 -12.61 17.73 -1.76
CA LYS A 130 -13.24 16.41 -1.83
C LYS A 130 -12.24 15.29 -1.54
N ALA A 131 -11.01 15.38 -2.07
CA ALA A 131 -9.97 14.40 -1.80
C ALA A 131 -9.54 14.42 -0.33
N VAL A 132 -9.33 15.62 0.23
CA VAL A 132 -8.96 15.81 1.65
C VAL A 132 -10.06 15.26 2.56
N ASP A 133 -11.32 15.62 2.34
CA ASP A 133 -12.44 15.16 3.17
C ASP A 133 -12.60 13.63 3.12
N THR A 134 -12.60 13.06 1.91
CA THR A 134 -12.75 11.62 1.71
C THR A 134 -11.58 10.84 2.34
N ASN A 135 -10.35 11.26 2.08
CA ASN A 135 -9.18 10.55 2.56
C ASN A 135 -8.99 10.70 4.07
N SER A 136 -9.15 11.91 4.62
CA SER A 136 -9.03 12.14 6.07
C SER A 136 -10.06 11.34 6.86
N THR A 137 -11.31 11.30 6.38
CA THR A 137 -12.36 10.49 7.01
C THR A 137 -12.00 9.00 7.01
N LYS A 138 -11.55 8.47 5.88
CA LYS A 138 -11.12 7.07 5.74
C LYS A 138 -9.87 6.76 6.58
N GLU A 139 -8.88 7.63 6.58
CA GLU A 139 -7.64 7.47 7.35
C GLU A 139 -7.91 7.45 8.85
N LEU A 140 -8.72 8.37 9.36
CA LEU A 140 -9.10 8.39 10.78
C LEU A 140 -9.91 7.15 11.19
N ALA A 141 -10.85 6.71 10.35
CA ALA A 141 -11.61 5.50 10.59
C ALA A 141 -10.73 4.24 10.56
N ALA A 142 -9.79 4.17 9.61
CA ALA A 142 -8.85 3.07 9.48
C ALA A 142 -7.85 3.01 10.64
N LEU A 143 -7.32 4.15 11.07
CA LEU A 143 -6.45 4.26 12.25
C LEU A 143 -7.16 3.74 13.50
N LYS A 144 -8.41 4.18 13.71
CA LYS A 144 -9.25 3.69 14.81
C LYS A 144 -9.43 2.17 14.74
N THR A 145 -9.85 1.66 13.59
CA THR A 145 -10.09 0.22 13.40
C THR A 145 -8.81 -0.60 13.62
N ALA A 146 -7.67 -0.15 13.11
CA ALA A 146 -6.40 -0.85 13.25
C ALA A 146 -6.00 -1.01 14.72
N LEU A 147 -6.08 0.07 15.50
CA LEU A 147 -5.69 0.06 16.91
C LEU A 147 -6.68 -0.70 17.80
N GLU A 148 -7.98 -0.60 17.52
CA GLU A 148 -9.01 -1.32 18.28
C GLU A 148 -9.04 -2.83 17.95
N ARG A 149 -8.60 -3.24 16.74
CA ARG A 149 -8.50 -4.66 16.32
C ARG A 149 -7.19 -5.35 16.73
N GLU A 150 -6.11 -4.62 16.97
CA GLU A 150 -4.83 -5.22 17.39
C GLU A 150 -4.93 -5.95 18.74
N ALA A 151 -5.96 -5.65 19.53
CA ALA A 151 -6.31 -6.43 20.71
C ALA A 151 -6.73 -7.87 20.38
N ASP A 152 -7.15 -8.16 19.12
CA ASP A 152 -7.53 -9.47 18.64
C ASP A 152 -6.48 -10.05 17.66
N SER A 153 -5.61 -10.91 18.18
CA SER A 153 -4.51 -11.52 17.41
C SER A 153 -4.99 -12.39 16.23
N GLU A 154 -6.22 -12.90 16.28
CA GLU A 154 -6.78 -13.70 15.18
C GLU A 154 -7.11 -12.85 13.96
N LEU A 155 -7.52 -11.61 14.17
CA LEU A 155 -7.87 -10.66 13.10
C LEU A 155 -6.66 -9.89 12.57
N SER A 156 -5.49 -10.04 13.18
CA SER A 156 -4.29 -9.31 12.78
C SER A 156 -3.78 -9.75 11.40
N ALA A 157 -3.23 -8.79 10.65
CA ALA A 157 -2.55 -9.09 9.39
C ALA A 157 -1.31 -9.96 9.63
N PHE A 158 -1.07 -10.93 8.74
CA PHE A 158 0.10 -11.78 8.78
C PHE A 158 0.97 -11.59 7.53
N THR A 159 2.27 -11.83 7.68
CA THR A 159 3.26 -11.63 6.61
C THR A 159 4.00 -12.94 6.35
N PHE A 160 4.23 -13.22 5.07
CA PHE A 160 5.04 -14.35 4.63
C PHE A 160 5.80 -13.99 3.36
N ALA A 161 6.83 -14.78 3.03
CA ALA A 161 7.61 -14.60 1.84
C ALA A 161 8.01 -15.96 1.23
N ASP A 162 8.13 -15.97 -0.09
CA ASP A 162 8.67 -17.05 -0.87
C ASP A 162 9.80 -16.52 -1.75
N SER A 163 10.85 -17.30 -1.99
CA SER A 163 12.00 -16.84 -2.75
C SER A 163 12.62 -17.96 -3.58
N VAL A 164 13.30 -17.55 -4.66
CA VAL A 164 14.16 -18.42 -5.47
C VAL A 164 15.54 -17.78 -5.58
N GLU A 165 16.58 -18.60 -5.66
CA GLU A 165 17.94 -18.18 -5.99
C GLU A 165 18.27 -18.52 -7.44
N THR A 166 18.98 -17.61 -8.14
CA THR A 166 19.29 -17.77 -9.55
C THR A 166 20.53 -16.97 -9.94
N THR A 167 21.20 -17.40 -10.98
CA THR A 167 22.29 -16.64 -11.64
C THR A 167 21.82 -15.85 -12.84
N ALA A 168 20.51 -15.84 -13.13
CA ALA A 168 19.92 -15.08 -14.23
C ALA A 168 20.13 -13.55 -14.04
N ASP A 169 20.14 -12.82 -15.15
CA ASP A 169 20.33 -11.37 -15.15
C ASP A 169 19.21 -10.66 -14.35
N PRO A 170 19.56 -9.88 -13.30
CA PRO A 170 18.57 -9.20 -12.45
C PRO A 170 17.75 -8.17 -13.22
N VAL A 171 18.28 -7.56 -14.28
CA VAL A 171 17.54 -6.61 -15.12
C VAL A 171 16.44 -7.33 -15.90
N LEU A 172 16.73 -8.52 -16.42
CA LEU A 172 15.73 -9.35 -17.09
C LEU A 172 14.68 -9.87 -16.09
N LEU A 173 15.10 -10.34 -14.91
CA LEU A 173 14.19 -10.75 -13.84
C LEU A 173 13.22 -9.61 -13.46
N PHE A 174 13.75 -8.40 -13.25
CA PHE A 174 12.93 -7.23 -12.93
C PHE A 174 11.98 -6.88 -14.08
N SER A 175 12.47 -6.87 -15.31
CA SER A 175 11.64 -6.61 -16.50
C SER A 175 10.47 -7.60 -16.64
N PHE A 176 10.66 -8.86 -16.26
CA PHE A 176 9.58 -9.85 -16.25
C PHE A 176 8.49 -9.48 -15.24
N LEU A 177 8.88 -9.10 -14.03
CA LEU A 177 7.97 -8.75 -12.94
C LEU A 177 7.26 -7.41 -13.19
N ASP A 178 7.98 -6.44 -13.71
CA ASP A 178 7.48 -5.09 -13.96
C ASP A 178 6.44 -5.04 -15.07
N ARG A 179 6.65 -5.80 -16.16
CA ARG A 179 5.77 -5.83 -17.31
C ARG A 179 4.59 -6.79 -17.12
N GLY A 180 3.73 -6.47 -16.15
CA GLY A 180 2.58 -7.29 -15.76
C GLY A 180 1.56 -7.51 -16.87
N GLU A 181 1.46 -6.61 -17.85
CA GLU A 181 0.60 -6.74 -19.02
C GLU A 181 0.95 -7.95 -19.91
N LEU A 182 2.18 -8.45 -19.80
CA LEU A 182 2.63 -9.62 -20.56
C LEU A 182 2.40 -10.93 -19.80
N TRP A 183 1.90 -10.90 -18.57
CA TRP A 183 1.76 -12.10 -17.74
C TRP A 183 0.72 -13.09 -18.28
N SER A 184 -0.30 -12.63 -19.02
CA SER A 184 -1.26 -13.55 -19.64
C SER A 184 -0.63 -14.49 -20.69
N GLY A 185 0.47 -14.08 -21.33
CA GLY A 185 1.25 -14.90 -22.23
C GLY A 185 2.44 -15.61 -21.59
N ARG A 186 2.74 -15.33 -20.33
CA ARG A 186 3.94 -15.84 -19.62
C ARG A 186 3.61 -16.76 -18.42
N LEU A 187 2.37 -16.69 -17.90
CA LEU A 187 1.93 -17.38 -16.71
C LEU A 187 0.63 -18.14 -16.98
N ASP A 188 0.64 -19.45 -16.86
CA ASP A 188 -0.52 -20.31 -17.16
C ASP A 188 -1.75 -20.01 -16.30
N HIS A 189 -1.53 -19.52 -15.06
CA HIS A 189 -2.61 -19.17 -14.14
C HIS A 189 -3.20 -17.78 -14.39
N VAL A 190 -2.61 -16.97 -15.29
CA VAL A 190 -3.14 -15.65 -15.65
C VAL A 190 -3.89 -15.75 -16.98
N ALA A 191 -5.20 -15.54 -16.93
CA ALA A 191 -6.05 -15.58 -18.12
C ALA A 191 -5.99 -14.28 -18.91
N GLU A 192 -6.00 -13.16 -18.20
CA GLU A 192 -5.99 -11.81 -18.77
C GLU A 192 -5.13 -10.90 -17.87
N ALA A 193 -4.42 -9.97 -18.46
CA ALA A 193 -3.67 -8.94 -17.74
C ALA A 193 -3.68 -7.64 -18.55
N GLU A 194 -4.09 -6.56 -17.89
CA GLU A 194 -4.13 -5.22 -18.46
C GLU A 194 -3.40 -4.28 -17.50
N MET A 195 -2.56 -3.40 -18.01
CA MET A 195 -1.81 -2.45 -17.20
C MET A 195 -1.99 -1.04 -17.71
N LYS A 196 -2.25 -0.11 -16.81
CA LYS A 196 -2.29 1.32 -17.05
C LYS A 196 -1.19 1.99 -16.22
N GLU A 197 -0.35 2.79 -16.87
CA GLU A 197 0.63 3.65 -16.20
C GLU A 197 0.09 5.07 -16.07
N PHE A 198 0.27 5.69 -14.89
CA PHE A 198 -0.20 7.05 -14.56
C PHE A 198 0.95 8.05 -14.51
N SER A 199 2.07 7.63 -13.98
CA SER A 199 3.33 8.36 -13.93
C SER A 199 4.46 7.36 -13.84
N ASP A 200 5.70 7.80 -13.95
CA ASP A 200 6.86 6.92 -13.92
C ASP A 200 6.82 5.96 -12.72
N GLY A 201 6.70 4.68 -13.03
CA GLY A 201 6.62 3.59 -12.08
C GLY A 201 5.30 3.45 -11.29
N LEU A 202 4.32 4.33 -11.47
CA LEU A 202 3.00 4.20 -10.80
C LEU A 202 1.99 3.59 -11.77
N GLN A 203 1.62 2.34 -11.50
CA GLN A 203 0.86 1.48 -12.40
C GLN A 203 -0.41 0.95 -11.72
N LEU A 204 -1.44 0.65 -12.51
CA LEU A 204 -2.59 -0.18 -12.12
C LEU A 204 -2.56 -1.44 -12.99
N LEU A 205 -2.42 -2.59 -12.35
CA LEU A 205 -2.51 -3.89 -12.99
C LEU A 205 -3.85 -4.54 -12.65
N ARG A 206 -4.64 -4.84 -13.69
CA ARG A 206 -5.86 -5.63 -13.59
C ARG A 206 -5.59 -7.01 -14.16
N MET A 207 -5.91 -8.05 -13.39
CA MET A 207 -5.69 -9.44 -13.79
C MET A 207 -6.94 -10.29 -13.56
N ARG A 208 -7.15 -11.25 -14.47
CA ARG A 208 -8.02 -12.40 -14.25
C ARG A 208 -7.17 -13.64 -14.01
N THR A 209 -7.26 -14.18 -12.82
CA THR A 209 -6.50 -15.38 -12.40
C THR A 209 -7.40 -16.59 -12.41
N ARG A 210 -6.93 -17.70 -12.99
CA ARG A 210 -7.61 -19.01 -12.96
C ARG A 210 -7.33 -19.69 -11.63
N THR A 211 -8.35 -20.25 -11.02
CA THR A 211 -8.20 -21.11 -9.85
C THR A 211 -8.00 -22.58 -10.30
N PRO A 212 -7.44 -23.45 -9.44
CA PRO A 212 -7.28 -24.86 -9.75
C PRO A 212 -8.60 -25.58 -10.08
N ASP A 213 -9.72 -25.10 -9.55
CA ASP A 213 -11.07 -25.64 -9.74
C ASP A 213 -11.74 -25.19 -11.03
N GLY A 214 -11.04 -24.40 -11.85
CA GLY A 214 -11.51 -23.89 -13.13
C GLY A 214 -12.28 -22.56 -13.08
N ASP A 215 -12.55 -22.06 -11.89
CA ASP A 215 -13.10 -20.70 -11.70
C ASP A 215 -12.05 -19.63 -11.98
N SER A 216 -12.49 -18.39 -12.00
CA SER A 216 -11.60 -17.24 -12.12
C SER A 216 -12.06 -16.07 -11.29
N HIS A 217 -11.10 -15.29 -10.81
CA HIS A 217 -11.39 -14.04 -10.11
C HIS A 217 -10.57 -12.90 -10.71
N VAL A 218 -11.12 -11.70 -10.62
CA VAL A 218 -10.45 -10.47 -11.04
C VAL A 218 -9.84 -9.81 -9.83
N THR A 219 -8.62 -9.34 -9.98
CA THR A 219 -7.91 -8.50 -8.99
C THR A 219 -7.40 -7.24 -9.66
N GLU A 220 -7.35 -6.16 -8.89
CA GLU A 220 -6.71 -4.92 -9.31
C GLU A 220 -5.71 -4.50 -8.24
N SER A 221 -4.52 -4.11 -8.69
CA SER A 221 -3.43 -3.71 -7.81
C SER A 221 -2.79 -2.42 -8.32
N TYR A 222 -2.70 -1.41 -7.46
CA TYR A 222 -1.74 -0.35 -7.71
C TYR A 222 -0.35 -0.86 -7.39
N ARG A 223 0.60 -0.51 -8.26
CA ARG A 223 1.99 -0.93 -8.20
C ARG A 223 2.90 0.29 -8.23
N VAL A 224 3.96 0.25 -7.44
CA VAL A 224 5.04 1.24 -7.43
C VAL A 224 6.31 0.53 -7.84
N SER A 225 6.75 0.79 -9.06
CA SER A 225 7.99 0.23 -9.63
C SER A 225 9.18 1.07 -9.20
N GLN A 226 10.12 0.45 -8.52
CA GLN A 226 11.39 1.02 -8.10
C GLN A 226 12.52 0.24 -8.78
N SER A 227 12.60 0.41 -10.12
CA SER A 227 13.59 -0.26 -10.96
C SER A 227 15.04 0.01 -10.47
N PRO A 228 15.92 -0.98 -10.55
CA PRO A 228 15.76 -2.33 -11.11
C PRO A 228 15.56 -3.43 -10.04
N ALA A 229 15.21 -3.10 -8.81
CA ALA A 229 15.34 -4.05 -7.71
C ALA A 229 14.07 -4.31 -6.91
N ARG A 230 13.05 -3.44 -7.00
CA ARG A 230 11.88 -3.52 -6.12
C ARG A 230 10.59 -3.11 -6.83
N LEU A 231 9.55 -3.89 -6.63
CA LEU A 231 8.20 -3.61 -7.09
C LEU A 231 7.24 -3.81 -5.92
N LEU A 232 6.60 -2.74 -5.49
CA LEU A 232 5.61 -2.76 -4.41
C LEU A 232 4.21 -2.80 -5.00
N TYR A 233 3.25 -3.38 -4.26
CA TYR A 233 1.86 -3.36 -4.70
C TYR A 233 0.88 -3.37 -3.52
N LYS A 234 -0.30 -2.82 -3.79
CA LYS A 234 -1.49 -2.93 -2.95
C LYS A 234 -2.67 -3.34 -3.82
N GLN A 235 -3.31 -4.45 -3.48
CA GLN A 235 -4.57 -4.82 -4.12
C GLN A 235 -5.72 -3.95 -3.61
N VAL A 236 -6.53 -3.46 -4.54
CA VAL A 236 -7.72 -2.64 -4.27
C VAL A 236 -9.00 -3.37 -4.66
N THR A 237 -8.92 -4.33 -5.59
CA THR A 237 -9.97 -5.34 -5.82
C THR A 237 -9.43 -6.67 -5.33
N LEU A 238 -10.00 -7.16 -4.23
CA LEU A 238 -9.53 -8.32 -3.48
C LEU A 238 -10.39 -9.56 -3.73
N PRO A 239 -9.82 -10.77 -3.65
CA PRO A 239 -10.61 -11.98 -3.46
C PRO A 239 -11.47 -11.87 -2.19
N ALA A 240 -12.67 -12.48 -2.21
CA ALA A 240 -13.66 -12.34 -1.13
C ALA A 240 -13.12 -12.68 0.26
N LEU A 241 -12.19 -13.62 0.36
CA LEU A 241 -11.59 -14.06 1.62
C LEU A 241 -10.65 -13.04 2.26
N LEU A 242 -10.25 -11.98 1.54
CA LEU A 242 -9.25 -11.00 1.98
C LEU A 242 -9.87 -9.62 2.18
N GLU A 243 -9.42 -8.91 3.20
CA GLU A 243 -9.72 -7.49 3.42
C GLU A 243 -8.48 -6.59 3.22
N LEU A 244 -7.28 -7.17 3.24
CA LEU A 244 -6.02 -6.50 2.93
C LEU A 244 -5.10 -7.45 2.16
N HIS A 245 -4.46 -6.93 1.12
CA HIS A 245 -3.32 -7.58 0.49
C HIS A 245 -2.37 -6.53 -0.05
N THR A 246 -1.22 -6.41 0.60
CA THR A 246 -0.08 -5.66 0.11
C THR A 246 1.12 -6.59 -0.05
N GLY A 247 2.06 -6.22 -0.89
CA GLY A 247 3.27 -7.01 -1.02
C GLY A 247 4.36 -6.30 -1.80
N GLU A 248 5.46 -7.00 -1.94
CA GLU A 248 6.61 -6.53 -2.68
C GLU A 248 7.36 -7.68 -3.36
N TRP A 249 7.91 -7.39 -4.50
CA TRP A 249 8.90 -8.20 -5.18
C TRP A 249 10.24 -7.52 -5.04
N THR A 250 11.27 -8.26 -4.63
CA THR A 250 12.63 -7.73 -4.48
C THR A 250 13.64 -8.63 -5.16
N ILE A 251 14.68 -8.01 -5.73
CA ILE A 251 15.84 -8.70 -6.30
C ILE A 251 17.05 -8.19 -5.54
N SER A 252 17.75 -9.08 -4.84
CA SER A 252 18.89 -8.73 -4.01
C SER A 252 20.07 -9.65 -4.27
N PRO A 253 21.34 -9.18 -4.13
CA PRO A 253 22.51 -10.03 -4.22
C PRO A 253 22.49 -11.14 -3.16
N SER A 254 22.91 -12.35 -3.53
CA SER A 254 23.07 -13.52 -2.66
C SER A 254 24.34 -14.28 -3.05
N GLY A 255 25.49 -13.86 -2.51
CA GLY A 255 26.81 -14.39 -2.94
C GLY A 255 27.09 -14.09 -4.41
N GLU A 256 27.31 -15.13 -5.21
CA GLU A 256 27.50 -15.03 -6.67
C GLU A 256 26.18 -15.14 -7.45
N SER A 257 25.06 -15.22 -6.74
CA SER A 257 23.71 -15.33 -7.30
C SER A 257 22.82 -14.15 -6.91
N TRP A 258 21.57 -14.19 -7.36
CA TRP A 258 20.51 -13.25 -6.99
C TRP A 258 19.39 -13.99 -6.27
N LYS A 259 18.88 -13.38 -5.22
CA LYS A 259 17.67 -13.84 -4.53
C LYS A 259 16.50 -12.98 -4.98
N VAL A 260 15.51 -13.62 -5.61
CA VAL A 260 14.24 -12.98 -5.98
C VAL A 260 13.19 -13.40 -4.97
N THR A 261 12.58 -12.43 -4.31
CA THR A 261 11.64 -12.66 -3.21
C THR A 261 10.29 -12.03 -3.52
N SER A 262 9.21 -12.77 -3.29
CA SER A 262 7.86 -12.27 -3.18
C SER A 262 7.45 -12.28 -1.72
N LYS A 263 7.06 -11.10 -1.20
CA LYS A 263 6.57 -10.93 0.17
C LYS A 263 5.15 -10.44 0.15
N HIS A 264 4.31 -11.02 0.99
CA HIS A 264 2.90 -10.69 1.13
C HIS A 264 2.59 -10.29 2.56
N THR A 265 1.72 -9.30 2.73
CA THR A 265 1.04 -9.01 3.99
C THR A 265 -0.46 -9.02 3.72
N VAL A 266 -1.17 -9.85 4.48
CA VAL A 266 -2.56 -10.22 4.21
C VAL A 266 -3.36 -10.14 5.49
N ALA A 267 -4.60 -9.61 5.41
CA ALA A 267 -5.62 -9.76 6.45
C ALA A 267 -6.83 -10.50 5.89
N ILE A 268 -7.41 -11.37 6.70
CA ILE A 268 -8.59 -12.16 6.35
C ILE A 268 -9.85 -11.33 6.62
N ASN A 269 -10.81 -11.41 5.70
CA ASN A 269 -12.17 -10.94 5.92
C ASN A 269 -12.97 -11.99 6.72
N PRO A 270 -13.18 -11.81 8.03
CA PRO A 270 -13.79 -12.82 8.88
C PRO A 270 -15.24 -13.13 8.46
N GLU A 271 -15.95 -12.14 7.91
CA GLU A 271 -17.35 -12.30 7.48
C GLU A 271 -17.50 -13.20 6.23
N ALA A 272 -16.40 -13.35 5.46
CA ALA A 272 -16.39 -14.18 4.26
C ALA A 272 -15.95 -15.62 4.52
N VAL A 273 -15.32 -15.93 5.67
CA VAL A 273 -14.67 -17.22 5.91
C VAL A 273 -15.65 -18.37 5.70
N GLN A 274 -16.76 -18.38 6.43
CA GLN A 274 -17.75 -19.48 6.33
C GLN A 274 -18.45 -19.53 4.97
N LYS A 275 -18.64 -18.38 4.32
CA LYS A 275 -19.27 -18.30 2.99
C LYS A 275 -18.36 -18.92 1.90
N VAL A 276 -17.04 -18.77 2.05
CA VAL A 276 -16.06 -19.20 1.04
C VAL A 276 -15.54 -20.60 1.31
N LEU A 277 -15.31 -20.96 2.58
CA LEU A 277 -14.63 -22.20 2.95
C LEU A 277 -15.58 -23.25 3.58
N GLY A 278 -16.83 -22.87 3.89
CA GLY A 278 -17.81 -23.76 4.52
C GLY A 278 -18.12 -23.38 5.97
N PRO A 279 -19.25 -23.90 6.53
CA PRO A 279 -19.82 -23.44 7.78
C PRO A 279 -18.95 -23.66 9.02
N ASP A 280 -18.05 -24.64 8.98
CA ASP A 280 -17.18 -24.98 10.11
C ASP A 280 -15.79 -24.34 10.01
N ALA A 281 -15.51 -23.56 8.94
CA ALA A 281 -14.21 -22.97 8.71
C ALA A 281 -13.94 -21.82 9.67
N THR A 282 -12.70 -21.74 10.11
CA THR A 282 -12.15 -20.73 11.02
C THR A 282 -11.31 -19.69 10.30
N VAL A 283 -10.99 -18.58 10.97
CA VAL A 283 -10.02 -17.59 10.46
C VAL A 283 -8.62 -18.22 10.27
N ALA A 284 -8.24 -19.16 11.13
CA ALA A 284 -6.97 -19.89 11.01
C ALA A 284 -6.92 -20.70 9.70
N ASP A 285 -8.00 -21.43 9.38
CA ASP A 285 -8.10 -22.17 8.11
C ASP A 285 -8.00 -21.23 6.91
N ALA A 286 -8.63 -20.06 7.00
CA ALA A 286 -8.56 -19.02 5.96
C ALA A 286 -7.14 -18.46 5.78
N LYS A 287 -6.39 -18.25 6.86
CA LYS A 287 -4.97 -17.85 6.80
C LYS A 287 -4.12 -18.92 6.09
N GLU A 288 -4.32 -20.20 6.38
CA GLU A 288 -3.61 -21.30 5.72
C GLU A 288 -3.95 -21.38 4.22
N VAL A 289 -5.22 -21.24 3.85
CA VAL A 289 -5.67 -21.24 2.45
C VAL A 289 -5.06 -20.04 1.71
N ALA A 290 -5.11 -18.85 2.30
CA ALA A 290 -4.53 -17.65 1.71
C ALA A 290 -3.00 -17.81 1.53
N ARG A 291 -2.28 -18.25 2.56
CA ARG A 291 -0.82 -18.51 2.51
C ARG A 291 -0.47 -19.47 1.39
N ARG A 292 -1.17 -20.59 1.29
CA ARG A 292 -0.93 -21.63 0.28
C ARG A 292 -1.19 -21.11 -1.13
N ASN A 293 -2.33 -20.49 -1.37
CA ASN A 293 -2.74 -20.06 -2.71
C ASN A 293 -1.86 -18.92 -3.21
N LEU A 294 -1.63 -17.90 -2.40
CA LEU A 294 -0.78 -16.76 -2.76
C LEU A 294 0.68 -17.19 -2.93
N GLY A 295 1.21 -18.02 -2.01
CA GLY A 295 2.57 -18.53 -2.10
C GLY A 295 2.80 -19.39 -3.34
N ASN A 296 1.87 -20.29 -3.66
CA ASN A 296 1.98 -21.11 -4.87
C ASN A 296 1.98 -20.26 -6.15
N ASN A 297 1.11 -19.24 -6.24
CA ASN A 297 1.07 -18.34 -7.39
C ASN A 297 2.37 -17.53 -7.48
N SER A 298 2.90 -17.07 -6.37
CA SER A 298 4.16 -16.32 -6.32
C SER A 298 5.35 -17.18 -6.75
N LEU A 299 5.47 -18.40 -6.23
CA LEU A 299 6.54 -19.32 -6.63
C LEU A 299 6.50 -19.61 -8.14
N ARG A 300 5.31 -19.89 -8.70
CA ARG A 300 5.16 -20.07 -10.15
C ARG A 300 5.60 -18.84 -10.94
N THR A 301 5.31 -17.65 -10.44
CA THR A 301 5.72 -16.39 -11.08
C THR A 301 7.23 -16.20 -11.00
N LEU A 302 7.85 -16.45 -9.83
CA LEU A 302 9.30 -16.40 -9.65
C LEU A 302 10.04 -17.39 -10.57
N GLU A 303 9.59 -18.63 -10.60
CA GLU A 303 10.16 -19.69 -11.46
C GLU A 303 10.00 -19.36 -12.96
N ALA A 304 8.86 -18.78 -13.36
CA ALA A 304 8.65 -18.35 -14.73
C ALA A 304 9.57 -17.17 -15.09
N ALA A 305 9.79 -16.22 -14.16
CA ALA A 305 10.72 -15.11 -14.35
C ALA A 305 12.15 -15.62 -14.57
N VAL A 306 12.59 -16.61 -13.79
CA VAL A 306 13.92 -17.24 -13.95
C VAL A 306 14.04 -17.91 -15.30
N ARG A 307 13.09 -18.79 -15.67
CA ARG A 307 13.10 -19.48 -16.97
C ARG A 307 13.11 -18.49 -18.16
N TRP A 308 12.35 -17.43 -18.05
CA TRP A 308 12.30 -16.41 -19.08
C TRP A 308 13.61 -15.63 -19.21
N ALA A 309 14.20 -15.24 -18.08
CA ALA A 309 15.48 -14.52 -18.06
C ALA A 309 16.63 -15.38 -18.60
N ASP A 310 16.70 -16.67 -18.24
CA ASP A 310 17.68 -17.61 -18.76
C ASP A 310 17.54 -17.82 -20.28
N ALA A 311 16.30 -17.90 -20.79
CA ALA A 311 16.04 -18.03 -22.22
C ALA A 311 16.34 -16.77 -23.03
N ALA A 312 16.22 -15.59 -22.42
CA ALA A 312 16.48 -14.30 -23.05
C ALA A 312 17.98 -13.89 -22.99
N ALA A 313 18.77 -14.58 -22.17
CA ALA A 313 20.23 -14.33 -22.08
C ALA A 313 20.90 -14.62 -23.43
N PRO A 314 21.82 -13.74 -23.91
CA PRO A 314 22.57 -14.05 -25.11
C PRO A 314 23.36 -15.36 -24.91
N GLN A 315 23.20 -16.30 -25.86
CA GLN A 315 24.01 -17.51 -25.86
C GLN A 315 25.49 -17.10 -25.97
N ARG A 316 26.28 -17.42 -24.95
CA ARG A 316 27.70 -17.14 -24.88
C ARG A 316 28.48 -18.04 -25.83
#